data_9fa6748c5a6793aeea13c7d778e523ed
#
_entry.id   9fa6748c5a6793aeea13c7d778e523ed
#
_cell.length_a   1.000
_cell.length_b   1.000
_cell.length_c   1.000
_cell.angle_alpha   90.00
_cell.angle_beta   90.00
_cell.angle_gamma   90.00
#
_symmetry.space_group_name_H-M   'P 1'
#
loop_
_entity.id
_entity.type
_entity.pdbx_description
1 polymer ?
#
loop_
_entity_poly.entity_id
_entity_poly.type
_entity_poly.pdbx_seq_one_letter_code
_entity_poly.pdbx_strand_id
1 'polypeptide(L)'
;MRRPGGWWRRKNTPEKVETYTRWSFHFFGVCEIGGIGLSTYGQVGPGLATVLSLMVVAHAAVCMATASRALDWTLGRRPRPVRRLWTLGAVTALLAIAAVALVEHGPRGAEVDSAALGVFVGVQGFGVGVLALGVHDQRRRVMGLVVGFAAGGGVVAFALGLSWISALITACALVVGGAFLAFTAVFSVWLLKAVYALDDAKETRARLAVAEERLRFGRDLHDVMGRNLAVIALKSELAVQLSRRGRPEAVEQMIEAQRIAQESQREVRDVVRGYREVDLEVELAGARGVLSAAGIVAEVTGGTAGLPAEVQSALGWVVREATTNVLRHGDAKRVAVAVRMSEGRVVLTVENDGVLEGTGPSADADAPAGTGGSGLAGLRERLSVVDGTLEAGTVRKGVFRVTAEVPLPPHTPAAREVAP
;
A
#
# COMPACT_ATOMS: atom_id res chain seq x y z
N MET A 1 24.69 -5.76 14.16
CA MET A 1 24.20 -4.42 14.55
C MET A 1 23.05 -4.05 13.65
N ARG A 2 21.80 -3.95 14.16
CA ARG A 2 20.62 -3.52 13.37
C ARG A 2 20.82 -2.03 13.03
N ARG A 3 20.85 -1.70 11.73
CA ARG A 3 20.98 -0.29 11.28
C ARG A 3 19.81 0.53 11.85
N PRO A 4 20.09 1.65 12.57
CA PRO A 4 19.03 2.55 13.03
C PRO A 4 18.29 3.09 11.79
N GLY A 5 16.97 2.88 11.71
CA GLY A 5 16.14 3.33 10.59
C GLY A 5 15.39 2.24 9.82
N GLY A 6 15.73 0.96 9.97
CA GLY A 6 15.00 -0.13 9.31
C GLY A 6 13.53 -0.26 9.74
N TRP A 7 13.23 0.14 10.97
CA TRP A 7 11.89 0.24 11.53
C TRP A 7 11.01 1.28 10.81
N TRP A 8 11.57 2.47 10.49
CA TRP A 8 10.84 3.54 9.80
C TRP A 8 10.52 3.19 8.35
N ARG A 9 11.43 2.50 7.65
CA ARG A 9 11.23 2.09 6.25
C ARG A 9 10.14 1.03 6.07
N ARG A 10 9.86 0.22 7.10
CA ARG A 10 8.83 -0.83 7.06
C ARG A 10 7.41 -0.32 7.31
N LYS A 11 7.24 0.91 7.80
CA LYS A 11 5.94 1.51 8.05
C LYS A 11 5.31 2.01 6.75
N ASN A 12 3.99 1.77 6.61
CA ASN A 12 3.18 2.40 5.57
C ASN A 12 2.99 3.90 5.85
N THR A 13 2.42 4.63 4.89
CA THR A 13 2.24 6.08 5.02
C THR A 13 1.36 6.48 6.22
N PRO A 14 0.19 5.86 6.49
CA PRO A 14 -0.60 6.14 7.67
C PRO A 14 0.15 5.92 8.99
N GLU A 15 0.89 4.81 9.11
CA GLU A 15 1.69 4.50 10.31
C GLU A 15 2.82 5.51 10.56
N LYS A 16 3.41 6.05 9.50
CA LYS A 16 4.42 7.12 9.61
C LYS A 16 3.80 8.41 10.14
N VAL A 17 2.64 8.81 9.60
CA VAL A 17 1.91 10.01 10.06
C VAL A 17 1.44 9.83 11.50
N GLU A 18 0.92 8.65 11.86
CA GLU A 18 0.56 8.34 13.25
C GLU A 18 1.76 8.48 14.20
N THR A 19 2.89 7.91 13.81
CA THR A 19 4.11 7.99 14.62
C THR A 19 4.55 9.43 14.79
N TYR A 20 4.56 10.22 13.72
CA TYR A 20 4.87 11.65 13.77
C TYR A 20 3.91 12.38 14.72
N THR A 21 2.61 12.15 14.59
CA THR A 21 1.59 12.79 15.45
C THR A 21 1.81 12.44 16.93
N ARG A 22 2.09 11.18 17.27
CA ARG A 22 2.38 10.76 18.65
C ARG A 22 3.63 11.45 19.21
N TRP A 23 4.69 11.49 18.43
CA TRP A 23 5.92 12.18 18.81
C TRP A 23 5.74 13.69 18.96
N SER A 24 4.89 14.33 18.14
CA SER A 24 4.56 15.74 18.25
C SER A 24 3.91 16.06 19.61
N PHE A 25 2.98 15.21 20.10
CA PHE A 25 2.40 15.38 21.43
C PHE A 25 3.41 15.16 22.56
N HIS A 26 4.34 14.25 22.42
CA HIS A 26 5.45 14.11 23.38
C HIS A 26 6.39 15.30 23.33
N PHE A 27 6.65 15.84 22.16
CA PHE A 27 7.45 17.04 21.97
C PHE A 27 6.79 18.28 22.61
N PHE A 28 5.46 18.40 22.57
CA PHE A 28 4.76 19.44 23.31
C PHE A 28 5.00 19.36 24.81
N GLY A 29 5.02 18.16 25.40
CA GLY A 29 5.40 18.00 26.80
C GLY A 29 6.86 18.43 27.09
N VAL A 30 7.77 18.15 26.16
CA VAL A 30 9.16 18.63 26.26
C VAL A 30 9.22 20.17 26.18
N CYS A 31 8.43 20.78 25.28
CA CYS A 31 8.32 22.24 25.17
C CYS A 31 7.73 22.88 26.46
N GLU A 32 6.75 22.21 27.06
CA GLU A 32 6.19 22.65 28.35
C GLU A 32 7.25 22.66 29.45
N ILE A 33 8.02 21.57 29.59
CA ILE A 33 9.10 21.45 30.56
C ILE A 33 10.20 22.48 30.28
N GLY A 34 10.67 22.58 29.03
CA GLY A 34 11.76 23.49 28.65
C GLY A 34 11.36 24.96 28.70
N GLY A 35 10.20 25.30 28.12
CA GLY A 35 9.74 26.68 28.00
C GLY A 35 9.18 27.26 29.30
N ILE A 36 8.56 26.44 30.15
CA ILE A 36 7.92 26.90 31.38
C ILE A 36 8.71 26.42 32.60
N GLY A 37 8.96 25.11 32.72
CA GLY A 37 9.64 24.54 33.88
C GLY A 37 11.05 25.10 34.07
N LEU A 38 11.90 24.95 33.04
CA LEU A 38 13.31 25.40 33.16
C LEU A 38 13.47 26.91 33.18
N SER A 39 12.56 27.69 32.59
CA SER A 39 12.62 29.16 32.63
C SER A 39 12.51 29.72 34.04
N THR A 40 11.91 28.97 34.98
CA THR A 40 11.81 29.38 36.39
C THR A 40 13.17 29.54 37.07
N TYR A 41 14.21 28.78 36.66
CA TYR A 41 15.57 28.89 37.21
C TYR A 41 16.27 30.23 36.90
N GLY A 42 15.85 30.93 35.85
CA GLY A 42 16.33 32.27 35.52
C GLY A 42 15.59 33.38 36.25
N GLN A 43 14.51 33.08 36.98
CA GLN A 43 13.61 34.06 37.59
C GLN A 43 13.62 33.99 39.12
N VAL A 44 13.70 32.78 39.68
CA VAL A 44 13.57 32.61 41.15
C VAL A 44 14.70 31.74 41.70
N GLY A 45 14.88 31.76 43.04
CA GLY A 45 15.90 30.96 43.70
C GLY A 45 15.76 29.48 43.46
N PRO A 46 16.88 28.69 43.50
CA PRO A 46 16.94 27.30 43.03
C PRO A 46 15.95 26.35 43.71
N GLY A 47 15.66 26.56 44.98
CA GLY A 47 14.68 25.71 45.69
C GLY A 47 13.27 25.85 45.15
N LEU A 48 12.81 27.10 44.97
CA LEU A 48 11.49 27.37 44.40
C LEU A 48 11.40 27.01 42.93
N ALA A 49 12.44 27.29 42.14
CA ALA A 49 12.53 26.90 40.76
C ALA A 49 12.40 25.37 40.59
N THR A 50 13.04 24.60 41.48
CA THR A 50 12.95 23.13 41.46
C THR A 50 11.51 22.67 41.72
N VAL A 51 10.81 23.25 42.71
CA VAL A 51 9.41 22.90 43.00
C VAL A 51 8.50 23.19 41.78
N LEU A 52 8.60 24.39 41.22
CA LEU A 52 7.81 24.81 40.06
C LEU A 52 8.10 23.93 38.85
N SER A 53 9.38 23.65 38.60
CA SER A 53 9.77 22.73 37.47
C SER A 53 9.23 21.34 37.68
N LEU A 54 9.26 20.75 38.86
CA LEU A 54 8.69 19.45 39.17
C LEU A 54 7.17 19.39 38.95
N MET A 55 6.46 20.50 39.32
CA MET A 55 5.04 20.62 39.03
C MET A 55 4.77 20.58 37.54
N VAL A 56 5.54 21.32 36.74
CA VAL A 56 5.42 21.31 35.27
C VAL A 56 5.76 19.94 34.68
N VAL A 57 6.81 19.27 35.16
CA VAL A 57 7.18 17.90 34.72
C VAL A 57 6.05 16.90 35.00
N ALA A 58 5.47 16.98 36.22
CA ALA A 58 4.33 16.12 36.56
C ALA A 58 3.12 16.36 35.63
N HIS A 59 2.80 17.62 35.35
CA HIS A 59 1.73 17.99 34.43
C HIS A 59 2.01 17.48 33.00
N ALA A 60 3.19 17.76 32.47
CA ALA A 60 3.60 17.30 31.14
C ALA A 60 3.53 15.76 31.01
N ALA A 61 3.93 15.02 32.04
CA ALA A 61 3.81 13.56 32.05
C ALA A 61 2.33 13.10 31.94
N VAL A 62 1.41 13.74 32.68
CA VAL A 62 -0.03 13.47 32.61
C VAL A 62 -0.59 13.85 31.23
N CYS A 63 -0.16 14.99 30.67
CA CYS A 63 -0.51 15.43 29.32
C CYS A 63 -0.10 14.38 28.26
N MET A 64 1.17 13.95 28.24
CA MET A 64 1.71 12.96 27.31
C MET A 64 0.98 11.61 27.41
N ALA A 65 0.76 11.13 28.65
CA ALA A 65 0.03 9.89 28.90
C ALA A 65 -1.44 9.96 28.44
N THR A 66 -2.09 11.11 28.64
CA THR A 66 -3.49 11.34 28.23
C THR A 66 -3.59 11.48 26.73
N ALA A 67 -2.70 12.23 26.08
CA ALA A 67 -2.65 12.39 24.63
C ALA A 67 -2.46 11.06 23.92
N SER A 68 -1.53 10.21 24.37
CA SER A 68 -1.30 8.88 23.79
C SER A 68 -2.57 8.01 23.83
N ARG A 69 -3.33 8.04 24.93
CA ARG A 69 -4.59 7.30 25.05
C ARG A 69 -5.74 7.92 24.27
N ALA A 70 -5.78 9.24 24.19
CA ALA A 70 -6.76 9.93 23.37
C ALA A 70 -6.56 9.64 21.87
N LEU A 71 -5.32 9.56 21.39
CA LEU A 71 -5.00 9.16 20.02
C LEU A 71 -5.42 7.71 19.74
N ASP A 72 -5.20 6.77 20.67
CA ASP A 72 -5.70 5.40 20.50
C ASP A 72 -7.23 5.34 20.36
N TRP A 73 -7.94 6.19 21.11
CA TRP A 73 -9.39 6.31 21.00
C TRP A 73 -9.82 6.91 19.65
N THR A 74 -9.15 7.96 19.17
CA THR A 74 -9.50 8.61 17.90
C THR A 74 -9.33 7.69 16.69
N LEU A 75 -8.46 6.68 16.80
CA LEU A 75 -8.23 5.61 15.82
C LEU A 75 -9.14 4.38 16.03
N GLY A 76 -10.08 4.44 16.97
CA GLY A 76 -11.00 3.33 17.24
C GLY A 76 -10.38 2.12 17.94
N ARG A 77 -9.10 2.20 18.37
CA ARG A 77 -8.38 1.06 18.99
C ARG A 77 -8.74 0.86 20.45
N ARG A 78 -9.24 1.91 21.13
CA ARG A 78 -9.58 1.88 22.55
C ARG A 78 -10.83 2.74 22.84
N PRO A 79 -11.54 2.49 23.95
CA PRO A 79 -12.64 3.33 24.37
C PRO A 79 -12.14 4.71 24.81
N ARG A 80 -13.04 5.70 24.81
CA ARG A 80 -12.75 7.08 25.22
C ARG A 80 -12.14 7.11 26.62
N PRO A 81 -10.99 7.78 26.81
CA PRO A 81 -10.27 7.79 28.09
C PRO A 81 -10.84 8.82 29.09
N VAL A 82 -12.13 8.72 29.41
CA VAL A 82 -12.86 9.70 30.23
C VAL A 82 -12.18 9.95 31.56
N ARG A 83 -11.76 8.89 32.28
CA ARG A 83 -11.09 9.04 33.58
C ARG A 83 -9.78 9.82 33.45
N ARG A 84 -8.97 9.58 32.42
CA ARG A 84 -7.71 10.31 32.19
C ARG A 84 -7.93 11.77 31.84
N LEU A 85 -8.97 12.08 31.05
CA LEU A 85 -9.35 13.45 30.75
C LEU A 85 -9.76 14.22 32.04
N TRP A 86 -10.55 13.60 32.91
CA TRP A 86 -10.88 14.18 34.21
C TRP A 86 -9.66 14.31 35.11
N THR A 87 -8.77 13.31 35.16
CA THR A 87 -7.50 13.40 35.91
C THR A 87 -6.66 14.55 35.40
N LEU A 88 -6.51 14.72 34.10
CA LEU A 88 -5.77 15.82 33.49
C LEU A 88 -6.41 17.16 33.87
N GLY A 89 -7.72 17.32 33.73
CA GLY A 89 -8.43 18.52 34.11
C GLY A 89 -8.22 18.89 35.59
N ALA A 90 -8.33 17.89 36.48
CA ALA A 90 -8.11 18.07 37.91
C ALA A 90 -6.66 18.46 38.24
N VAL A 91 -5.67 17.80 37.63
CA VAL A 91 -4.24 18.12 37.81
C VAL A 91 -3.93 19.53 37.29
N THR A 92 -4.43 19.89 36.10
CA THR A 92 -4.27 21.24 35.54
C THR A 92 -4.84 22.30 36.49
N ALA A 93 -6.07 22.09 37.00
CA ALA A 93 -6.70 23.02 37.94
C ALA A 93 -5.92 23.12 39.29
N LEU A 94 -5.51 21.97 39.84
CA LEU A 94 -4.75 21.94 41.09
C LEU A 94 -3.42 22.69 40.98
N LEU A 95 -2.67 22.43 39.89
CA LEU A 95 -1.39 23.10 39.65
C LEU A 95 -1.55 24.61 39.38
N ALA A 96 -2.61 24.99 38.66
CA ALA A 96 -2.95 26.37 38.44
C ALA A 96 -3.25 27.09 39.79
N ILE A 97 -4.08 26.48 40.65
CA ILE A 97 -4.37 27.01 41.99
C ILE A 97 -3.10 27.09 42.82
N ALA A 98 -2.25 26.06 42.80
CA ALA A 98 -0.99 26.07 43.57
C ALA A 98 -0.03 27.15 43.09
N ALA A 99 0.10 27.38 41.79
CA ALA A 99 0.92 28.45 41.21
C ALA A 99 0.43 29.84 41.69
N VAL A 100 -0.87 30.00 41.71
CA VAL A 100 -1.48 31.26 42.16
C VAL A 100 -1.37 31.44 43.69
N ALA A 101 -1.60 30.39 44.46
CA ALA A 101 -1.40 30.45 45.91
C ALA A 101 0.04 30.83 46.28
N LEU A 102 1.01 30.51 45.42
CA LEU A 102 2.39 30.92 45.57
C LEU A 102 2.57 32.44 45.42
N VAL A 103 1.85 33.09 44.51
CA VAL A 103 1.86 34.56 44.35
C VAL A 103 1.34 35.23 45.60
N GLU A 104 0.28 34.68 46.20
CA GLU A 104 -0.39 35.30 47.35
C GLU A 104 0.32 35.06 48.70
N HIS A 105 0.84 33.86 48.91
CA HIS A 105 1.36 33.38 50.19
C HIS A 105 2.87 33.04 50.15
N GLY A 106 3.52 33.14 48.99
CA GLY A 106 4.92 32.81 48.81
C GLY A 106 5.89 33.95 49.15
N PRO A 107 7.18 33.77 48.82
CA PRO A 107 8.16 34.84 48.89
C PRO A 107 7.75 36.01 48.01
N ARG A 108 7.77 37.24 48.56
CA ARG A 108 7.40 38.46 47.83
C ARG A 108 8.51 38.87 46.85
N GLY A 109 8.14 39.15 45.59
CA GLY A 109 9.04 39.67 44.55
C GLY A 109 8.44 39.56 43.15
N ALA A 110 8.61 40.58 42.32
CA ALA A 110 8.06 40.61 40.95
C ALA A 110 8.52 39.45 40.10
N GLU A 111 9.69 38.90 40.36
CA GLU A 111 10.23 37.72 39.66
C GLU A 111 9.49 36.44 40.05
N VAL A 112 9.11 36.28 41.33
CA VAL A 112 8.30 35.14 41.83
C VAL A 112 6.91 35.18 41.24
N ASP A 113 6.29 36.36 41.21
CA ASP A 113 4.97 36.55 40.62
C ASP A 113 4.97 36.26 39.13
N SER A 114 6.01 36.69 38.42
CA SER A 114 6.19 36.40 36.99
C SER A 114 6.36 34.89 36.72
N ALA A 115 7.20 34.21 37.49
CA ALA A 115 7.42 32.77 37.36
C ALA A 115 6.15 31.96 37.64
N ALA A 116 5.45 32.30 38.73
CA ALA A 116 4.20 31.63 39.09
C ALA A 116 3.08 31.88 38.07
N LEU A 117 2.96 33.11 37.54
CA LEU A 117 2.01 33.41 36.45
C LEU A 117 2.36 32.68 35.16
N GLY A 118 3.65 32.56 34.82
CA GLY A 118 4.13 31.76 33.70
C GLY A 118 3.72 30.29 33.80
N VAL A 119 3.91 29.68 34.99
CA VAL A 119 3.44 28.29 35.25
C VAL A 119 1.92 28.21 35.19
N PHE A 120 1.19 29.18 35.80
CA PHE A 120 -0.26 29.22 35.77
C PHE A 120 -0.85 29.22 34.32
N VAL A 121 -0.35 30.13 33.49
CA VAL A 121 -0.80 30.25 32.10
C VAL A 121 -0.38 29.00 31.27
N GLY A 122 0.84 28.55 31.47
CA GLY A 122 1.42 27.46 30.72
C GLY A 122 0.69 26.13 30.95
N VAL A 123 0.52 25.68 32.19
CA VAL A 123 -0.17 24.41 32.48
C VAL A 123 -1.62 24.43 32.00
N GLN A 124 -2.31 25.56 32.07
CA GLN A 124 -3.66 25.69 31.53
C GLN A 124 -3.67 25.59 30.01
N GLY A 125 -2.76 26.25 29.29
CA GLY A 125 -2.65 26.23 27.85
C GLY A 125 -2.40 24.80 27.32
N PHE A 126 -1.36 24.13 27.84
CA PHE A 126 -1.04 22.76 27.45
C PHE A 126 -2.14 21.77 27.85
N GLY A 127 -2.72 21.92 29.04
CA GLY A 127 -3.85 21.13 29.52
C GLY A 127 -5.06 21.22 28.60
N VAL A 128 -5.46 22.46 28.23
CA VAL A 128 -6.56 22.68 27.25
C VAL A 128 -6.28 22.05 25.91
N GLY A 129 -5.05 22.17 25.39
CA GLY A 129 -4.65 21.57 24.14
C GLY A 129 -4.88 20.05 24.13
N VAL A 130 -4.46 19.34 25.18
CA VAL A 130 -4.65 17.90 25.31
C VAL A 130 -6.11 17.53 25.62
N LEU A 131 -6.82 18.31 26.46
CA LEU A 131 -8.25 18.10 26.76
C LEU A 131 -9.11 18.24 25.49
N ALA A 132 -8.71 19.10 24.55
CA ALA A 132 -9.41 19.27 23.26
C ALA A 132 -9.46 17.97 22.45
N LEU A 133 -8.47 17.07 22.58
CA LEU A 133 -8.53 15.73 21.97
C LEU A 133 -9.75 14.94 22.44
N GLY A 134 -10.18 15.11 23.69
CA GLY A 134 -11.34 14.42 24.24
C GLY A 134 -12.69 14.89 23.70
N VAL A 135 -12.73 16.03 23.00
CA VAL A 135 -13.95 16.66 22.45
C VAL A 135 -13.78 17.12 21.00
N HIS A 136 -12.75 16.64 20.30
CA HIS A 136 -12.30 17.09 18.98
C HIS A 136 -13.36 17.00 17.88
N ASP A 137 -14.37 16.16 18.05
CA ASP A 137 -15.50 15.93 17.14
C ASP A 137 -16.57 17.03 17.22
N GLN A 138 -16.55 17.87 18.27
CA GLN A 138 -17.55 18.89 18.52
C GLN A 138 -16.94 20.28 18.69
N ARG A 139 -16.89 21.07 17.60
CA ARG A 139 -16.32 22.41 17.58
C ARG A 139 -16.82 23.30 18.74
N ARG A 140 -18.14 23.25 19.05
CA ARG A 140 -18.71 24.06 20.15
C ARG A 140 -18.13 23.68 21.51
N ARG A 141 -17.86 22.39 21.76
CA ARG A 141 -17.25 21.91 23.00
C ARG A 141 -15.79 22.32 23.11
N VAL A 142 -15.04 22.27 21.99
CA VAL A 142 -13.66 22.74 21.95
C VAL A 142 -13.62 24.24 22.27
N MET A 143 -14.46 25.05 21.63
CA MET A 143 -14.57 26.50 21.94
C MET A 143 -14.98 26.75 23.40
N GLY A 144 -15.99 26.00 23.87
CA GLY A 144 -16.43 26.11 25.27
C GLY A 144 -15.33 25.78 26.29
N LEU A 145 -14.49 24.77 25.95
CA LEU A 145 -13.33 24.39 26.76
C LEU A 145 -12.32 25.56 26.83
N VAL A 146 -11.90 26.12 25.70
CA VAL A 146 -10.94 27.20 25.60
C VAL A 146 -11.45 28.45 26.36
N VAL A 147 -12.69 28.86 26.05
CA VAL A 147 -13.29 30.06 26.70
C VAL A 147 -13.51 29.83 28.19
N GLY A 148 -13.95 28.62 28.60
CA GLY A 148 -14.15 28.29 30.02
C GLY A 148 -12.86 28.34 30.83
N PHE A 149 -11.76 27.77 30.29
CA PHE A 149 -10.46 27.88 30.98
C PHE A 149 -9.92 29.30 30.99
N ALA A 150 -10.08 30.05 29.92
CA ALA A 150 -9.63 31.43 29.85
C ALA A 150 -10.43 32.34 30.79
N ALA A 151 -11.75 32.24 30.80
CA ALA A 151 -12.60 33.01 31.73
C ALA A 151 -12.34 32.62 33.21
N GLY A 152 -12.28 31.30 33.48
CA GLY A 152 -11.94 30.80 34.81
C GLY A 152 -10.55 31.26 35.28
N GLY A 153 -9.54 31.20 34.40
CA GLY A 153 -8.19 31.68 34.66
C GLY A 153 -8.15 33.18 34.94
N GLY A 154 -8.87 34.01 34.17
CA GLY A 154 -8.98 35.45 34.41
C GLY A 154 -9.69 35.78 35.71
N VAL A 155 -10.79 35.09 36.03
CA VAL A 155 -11.52 35.25 37.30
C VAL A 155 -10.64 34.89 38.50
N VAL A 156 -9.92 33.76 38.42
CA VAL A 156 -9.00 33.32 39.46
C VAL A 156 -7.87 34.34 39.64
N ALA A 157 -7.26 34.81 38.55
CA ALA A 157 -6.21 35.84 38.61
C ALA A 157 -6.69 37.11 39.26
N PHE A 158 -7.91 37.58 38.96
CA PHE A 158 -8.52 38.74 39.58
C PHE A 158 -8.83 38.53 41.07
N ALA A 159 -9.42 37.37 41.43
CA ALA A 159 -9.74 37.03 42.82
C ALA A 159 -8.51 36.95 43.74
N LEU A 160 -7.35 36.70 43.15
CA LEU A 160 -6.07 36.64 43.85
C LEU A 160 -5.30 37.96 43.87
N GLY A 161 -6.01 39.06 43.61
CA GLY A 161 -5.47 40.41 43.79
C GLY A 161 -4.72 40.99 42.60
N LEU A 162 -4.67 40.30 41.41
CA LEU A 162 -4.16 40.93 40.20
C LEU A 162 -5.07 42.08 39.78
N SER A 163 -4.51 43.12 39.19
CA SER A 163 -5.31 44.21 38.63
C SER A 163 -6.26 43.65 37.54
N TRP A 164 -7.38 44.29 37.32
CA TRP A 164 -8.33 43.88 36.29
C TRP A 164 -7.69 43.83 34.89
N ILE A 165 -6.70 44.71 34.63
CA ILE A 165 -5.95 44.75 33.39
C ILE A 165 -5.09 43.47 33.26
N SER A 166 -4.36 43.09 34.31
CA SER A 166 -3.53 41.90 34.36
C SER A 166 -4.37 40.61 34.24
N ALA A 167 -5.54 40.57 34.89
CA ALA A 167 -6.49 39.48 34.79
C ALA A 167 -7.03 39.32 33.34
N LEU A 168 -7.33 40.45 32.68
CA LEU A 168 -7.76 40.46 31.28
C LEU A 168 -6.64 40.01 30.33
N ILE A 169 -5.42 40.49 30.54
CA ILE A 169 -4.25 40.04 29.75
C ILE A 169 -4.04 38.54 29.91
N THR A 170 -4.15 38.02 31.14
CA THR A 170 -4.07 36.57 31.40
C THR A 170 -5.15 35.79 30.71
N ALA A 171 -6.41 36.23 30.74
CA ALA A 171 -7.51 35.62 30.04
C ALA A 171 -7.28 35.62 28.50
N CYS A 172 -6.83 36.76 27.94
CA CYS A 172 -6.48 36.87 26.53
C CYS A 172 -5.33 35.92 26.14
N ALA A 173 -4.28 35.83 26.96
CA ALA A 173 -3.17 34.90 26.72
C ALA A 173 -3.63 33.44 26.74
N LEU A 174 -4.54 33.07 27.66
CA LEU A 174 -5.15 31.74 27.71
C LEU A 174 -6.06 31.45 26.53
N VAL A 175 -6.81 32.45 26.02
CA VAL A 175 -7.59 32.28 24.78
C VAL A 175 -6.65 32.02 23.62
N VAL A 176 -5.65 32.85 23.40
CA VAL A 176 -4.75 32.75 22.25
C VAL A 176 -3.93 31.45 22.30
N GLY A 177 -3.24 31.20 23.41
CA GLY A 177 -2.40 30.00 23.58
C GLY A 177 -3.23 28.72 23.62
N GLY A 178 -4.32 28.72 24.40
CA GLY A 178 -5.23 27.58 24.49
C GLY A 178 -5.92 27.26 23.15
N ALA A 179 -6.38 28.28 22.43
CA ALA A 179 -6.98 28.09 21.09
C ALA A 179 -5.96 27.55 20.07
N PHE A 180 -4.72 28.08 20.11
CA PHE A 180 -3.64 27.59 19.24
C PHE A 180 -3.33 26.10 19.49
N LEU A 181 -3.14 25.73 20.77
CA LEU A 181 -2.83 24.33 21.12
C LEU A 181 -4.03 23.40 20.89
N ALA A 182 -5.26 23.85 21.18
CA ALA A 182 -6.47 23.08 20.87
C ALA A 182 -6.68 22.91 19.37
N PHE A 183 -6.46 23.97 18.56
CA PHE A 183 -6.49 23.88 17.11
C PHE A 183 -5.46 22.88 16.59
N THR A 184 -4.22 22.99 17.03
CA THR A 184 -3.13 22.07 16.62
C THR A 184 -3.48 20.61 16.96
N ALA A 185 -4.05 20.36 18.15
CA ALA A 185 -4.47 19.03 18.58
C ALA A 185 -5.61 18.49 17.71
N VAL A 186 -6.66 19.27 17.47
CA VAL A 186 -7.81 18.88 16.64
C VAL A 186 -7.39 18.69 15.18
N PHE A 187 -6.57 19.59 14.65
CA PHE A 187 -6.03 19.50 13.29
C PHE A 187 -5.17 18.25 13.09
N SER A 188 -4.30 17.93 14.06
CA SER A 188 -3.47 16.72 14.02
C SER A 188 -4.31 15.44 13.96
N VAL A 189 -5.41 15.37 14.72
CA VAL A 189 -6.37 14.24 14.66
C VAL A 189 -7.10 14.20 13.33
N TRP A 190 -7.56 15.37 12.84
CA TRP A 190 -8.21 15.46 11.54
C TRP A 190 -7.28 14.98 10.41
N LEU A 191 -6.04 15.45 10.39
CA LEU A 191 -5.04 15.04 9.41
C LEU A 191 -4.79 13.51 9.47
N LEU A 192 -4.64 12.98 10.68
CA LEU A 192 -4.42 11.55 10.86
C LEU A 192 -5.59 10.72 10.33
N LYS A 193 -6.84 11.10 10.66
CA LYS A 193 -8.05 10.46 10.13
C LYS A 193 -8.16 10.57 8.61
N ALA A 194 -7.82 11.73 8.04
CA ALA A 194 -7.84 11.95 6.59
C ALA A 194 -6.85 11.04 5.86
N VAL A 195 -5.65 10.84 6.41
CA VAL A 195 -4.63 9.95 5.82
C VAL A 195 -5.09 8.49 5.85
N TYR A 196 -5.66 8.02 6.97
CA TYR A 196 -6.21 6.65 7.05
C TYR A 196 -7.39 6.46 6.08
N ALA A 197 -8.32 7.42 6.01
CA ALA A 197 -9.45 7.37 5.08
C ALA A 197 -9.01 7.37 3.61
N LEU A 198 -7.94 8.10 3.27
CA LEU A 198 -7.37 8.10 1.92
C LEU A 198 -6.75 6.74 1.56
N ASP A 199 -6.06 6.12 2.50
CA ASP A 199 -5.44 4.81 2.30
C ASP A 199 -6.51 3.71 2.09
N ASP A 200 -7.55 3.69 2.92
CA ASP A 200 -8.71 2.80 2.80
C ASP A 200 -9.46 3.00 1.47
N ALA A 201 -9.63 4.27 1.06
CA ALA A 201 -10.25 4.59 -0.23
C ALA A 201 -9.42 4.10 -1.42
N LYS A 202 -8.08 4.13 -1.34
CA LYS A 202 -7.18 3.58 -2.37
C LYS A 202 -7.33 2.07 -2.47
N GLU A 203 -7.32 1.37 -1.34
CA GLU A 203 -7.50 -0.08 -1.31
C GLU A 203 -8.87 -0.49 -1.87
N THR A 204 -9.92 0.21 -1.47
CA THR A 204 -11.29 -0.03 -1.98
C THR A 204 -11.38 0.18 -3.48
N ARG A 205 -10.76 1.25 -4.01
CA ARG A 205 -10.70 1.50 -5.46
C ARG A 205 -9.96 0.41 -6.21
N ALA A 206 -8.84 -0.08 -5.67
CA ALA A 206 -8.10 -1.17 -6.29
C ALA A 206 -8.93 -2.46 -6.36
N ARG A 207 -9.64 -2.80 -5.26
CA ARG A 207 -10.56 -3.95 -5.24
C ARG A 207 -11.71 -3.79 -6.24
N LEU A 208 -12.27 -2.58 -6.35
CA LEU A 208 -13.34 -2.27 -7.29
C LEU A 208 -12.87 -2.42 -8.74
N ALA A 209 -11.68 -1.89 -9.07
CA ALA A 209 -11.11 -2.01 -10.42
C ALA A 209 -10.93 -3.48 -10.84
N VAL A 210 -10.46 -4.35 -9.92
CA VAL A 210 -10.36 -5.80 -10.17
C VAL A 210 -11.74 -6.44 -10.38
N ALA A 211 -12.75 -6.02 -9.60
CA ALA A 211 -14.12 -6.55 -9.76
C ALA A 211 -14.76 -6.10 -11.08
N GLU A 212 -14.58 -4.85 -11.47
CA GLU A 212 -15.06 -4.30 -12.75
C GLU A 212 -14.41 -5.00 -13.93
N GLU A 213 -13.11 -5.27 -13.86
CA GLU A 213 -12.39 -6.00 -14.90
C GLU A 213 -12.93 -7.45 -15.05
N ARG A 214 -13.18 -8.13 -13.93
CA ARG A 214 -13.80 -9.47 -13.96
C ARG A 214 -15.20 -9.45 -14.58
N LEU A 215 -16.00 -8.43 -14.30
CA LEU A 215 -17.33 -8.27 -14.88
C LEU A 215 -17.27 -7.97 -16.38
N ARG A 216 -16.31 -7.14 -16.82
CA ARG A 216 -16.07 -6.85 -18.23
C ARG A 216 -15.69 -8.13 -18.97
N PHE A 217 -14.71 -8.85 -18.44
CA PHE A 217 -14.29 -10.14 -18.98
C PHE A 217 -15.46 -11.13 -19.11
N GLY A 218 -16.28 -11.27 -18.06
CA GLY A 218 -17.45 -12.16 -18.09
C GLY A 218 -18.46 -11.77 -19.19
N ARG A 219 -18.63 -10.46 -19.44
CA ARG A 219 -19.53 -9.96 -20.49
C ARG A 219 -18.94 -10.23 -21.88
N ASP A 220 -17.67 -9.90 -22.09
CA ASP A 220 -16.99 -10.10 -23.37
C ASP A 220 -16.99 -11.60 -23.75
N LEU A 221 -16.74 -12.48 -22.78
CA LEU A 221 -16.83 -13.92 -22.96
C LEU A 221 -18.25 -14.38 -23.34
N HIS A 222 -19.25 -13.83 -22.64
CA HIS A 222 -20.67 -14.16 -22.91
C HIS A 222 -21.11 -13.72 -24.31
N ASP A 223 -20.66 -12.54 -24.76
CA ASP A 223 -21.01 -11.98 -26.06
C ASP A 223 -20.37 -12.79 -27.20
N VAL A 224 -19.11 -13.20 -27.07
CA VAL A 224 -18.44 -14.07 -28.05
C VAL A 224 -19.11 -15.44 -28.10
N MET A 225 -19.32 -16.07 -26.94
CA MET A 225 -19.96 -17.40 -26.88
C MET A 225 -21.41 -17.35 -27.38
N GLY A 226 -22.17 -16.33 -26.98
CA GLY A 226 -23.59 -16.19 -27.36
C GLY A 226 -23.77 -16.08 -28.88
N ARG A 227 -22.94 -15.25 -29.54
CA ARG A 227 -22.96 -15.09 -31.00
C ARG A 227 -22.64 -16.40 -31.72
N ASN A 228 -21.56 -17.06 -31.33
CA ASN A 228 -21.10 -18.29 -31.97
C ASN A 228 -22.10 -19.43 -31.78
N LEU A 229 -22.67 -19.57 -30.56
CA LEU A 229 -23.70 -20.58 -30.27
C LEU A 229 -24.98 -20.34 -31.08
N ALA A 230 -25.40 -19.10 -31.29
CA ALA A 230 -26.58 -18.78 -32.13
C ALA A 230 -26.36 -19.16 -33.57
N VAL A 231 -25.17 -18.93 -34.14
CA VAL A 231 -24.83 -19.32 -35.52
C VAL A 231 -24.78 -20.85 -35.66
N ILE A 232 -24.20 -21.57 -34.69
CA ILE A 232 -24.17 -23.02 -34.66
C ILE A 232 -25.60 -23.58 -34.64
N ALA A 233 -26.48 -23.05 -33.79
CA ALA A 233 -27.87 -23.47 -33.69
C ALA A 233 -28.61 -23.28 -35.03
N LEU A 234 -28.47 -22.11 -35.67
CA LEU A 234 -29.09 -21.80 -36.95
C LEU A 234 -28.59 -22.75 -38.07
N LYS A 235 -27.28 -22.98 -38.16
CA LYS A 235 -26.69 -23.89 -39.15
C LYS A 235 -27.11 -25.33 -38.92
N SER A 236 -27.22 -25.77 -37.67
CA SER A 236 -27.71 -27.10 -37.32
C SER A 236 -29.18 -27.28 -37.72
N GLU A 237 -30.03 -26.28 -37.49
CA GLU A 237 -31.44 -26.32 -37.89
C GLU A 237 -31.58 -26.38 -39.43
N LEU A 238 -30.80 -25.56 -40.17
CA LEU A 238 -30.78 -25.59 -41.60
C LEU A 238 -30.32 -26.94 -42.14
N ALA A 239 -29.30 -27.57 -41.53
CA ALA A 239 -28.82 -28.89 -41.90
C ALA A 239 -29.92 -29.95 -41.76
N VAL A 240 -30.69 -29.89 -40.64
CA VAL A 240 -31.84 -30.80 -40.42
C VAL A 240 -32.93 -30.60 -41.48
N GLN A 241 -33.27 -29.36 -41.83
CA GLN A 241 -34.27 -29.07 -42.86
C GLN A 241 -33.85 -29.55 -44.26
N LEU A 242 -32.57 -29.34 -44.62
CA LEU A 242 -32.00 -29.82 -45.91
C LEU A 242 -31.95 -31.35 -45.95
N SER A 243 -31.56 -32.01 -44.86
CA SER A 243 -31.54 -33.47 -44.75
C SER A 243 -32.94 -34.08 -44.94
N ARG A 244 -33.97 -33.51 -44.31
CA ARG A 244 -35.36 -33.93 -44.48
C ARG A 244 -35.86 -33.82 -45.91
N ARG A 245 -35.26 -32.96 -46.75
CA ARG A 245 -35.57 -32.75 -48.17
C ARG A 245 -34.67 -33.54 -49.08
N GLY A 246 -33.78 -34.41 -48.54
CA GLY A 246 -32.86 -35.22 -49.33
C GLY A 246 -31.77 -34.41 -50.02
N ARG A 247 -31.46 -33.20 -49.54
CA ARG A 247 -30.50 -32.29 -50.18
C ARG A 247 -29.07 -32.61 -49.70
N PRO A 248 -28.06 -32.77 -50.57
CA PRO A 248 -26.70 -33.08 -50.21
C PRO A 248 -26.01 -31.92 -49.45
N GLU A 249 -26.46 -30.69 -49.62
CA GLU A 249 -25.95 -29.50 -48.93
C GLU A 249 -26.13 -29.54 -47.40
N ALA A 250 -26.93 -30.51 -46.90
CA ALA A 250 -27.07 -30.75 -45.44
C ALA A 250 -25.73 -31.09 -44.77
N VAL A 251 -24.87 -31.86 -45.47
CA VAL A 251 -23.55 -32.24 -44.93
C VAL A 251 -22.62 -31.03 -44.83
N GLU A 252 -22.65 -30.15 -45.81
CA GLU A 252 -21.84 -28.92 -45.81
C GLU A 252 -22.20 -28.01 -44.61
N GLN A 253 -23.50 -27.87 -44.31
CA GLN A 253 -23.95 -27.09 -43.16
C GLN A 253 -23.53 -27.72 -41.82
N MET A 254 -23.50 -29.06 -41.73
CA MET A 254 -22.99 -29.77 -40.55
C MET A 254 -21.48 -29.55 -40.34
N ILE A 255 -20.69 -29.64 -41.40
CA ILE A 255 -19.24 -29.43 -41.39
C ILE A 255 -18.94 -28.00 -40.95
N GLU A 256 -19.67 -27.03 -41.47
CA GLU A 256 -19.50 -25.62 -41.13
C GLU A 256 -19.88 -25.34 -39.67
N ALA A 257 -20.98 -25.91 -39.16
CA ALA A 257 -21.36 -25.81 -37.74
C ALA A 257 -20.27 -26.40 -36.82
N GLN A 258 -19.69 -27.55 -37.20
CA GLN A 258 -18.60 -28.19 -36.47
C GLN A 258 -17.34 -27.32 -36.47
N ARG A 259 -16.99 -26.70 -37.62
CA ARG A 259 -15.84 -25.79 -37.75
C ARG A 259 -15.99 -24.59 -36.80
N ILE A 260 -17.16 -23.93 -36.81
CA ILE A 260 -17.45 -22.78 -35.94
C ILE A 260 -17.39 -23.19 -34.45
N ALA A 261 -17.91 -24.37 -34.10
CA ALA A 261 -17.84 -24.88 -32.74
C ALA A 261 -16.40 -25.09 -32.27
N GLN A 262 -15.54 -25.66 -33.12
CA GLN A 262 -14.13 -25.86 -32.80
C GLN A 262 -13.36 -24.53 -32.67
N GLU A 263 -13.64 -23.58 -33.56
CA GLU A 263 -13.05 -22.26 -33.56
C GLU A 263 -13.45 -21.48 -32.29
N SER A 264 -14.74 -21.46 -31.94
CA SER A 264 -15.25 -20.87 -30.71
C SER A 264 -14.62 -21.48 -29.45
N GLN A 265 -14.45 -22.79 -29.39
CA GLN A 265 -13.76 -23.44 -28.28
C GLN A 265 -12.28 -23.08 -28.18
N ARG A 266 -11.60 -22.82 -29.31
CA ARG A 266 -10.22 -22.32 -29.28
C ARG A 266 -10.17 -20.87 -28.75
N GLU A 267 -11.04 -20.01 -29.30
CA GLU A 267 -11.13 -18.60 -28.91
C GLU A 267 -11.41 -18.44 -27.40
N VAL A 268 -12.39 -19.18 -26.86
CA VAL A 268 -12.68 -19.21 -25.43
C VAL A 268 -11.48 -19.71 -24.63
N ARG A 269 -10.80 -20.76 -25.07
CA ARG A 269 -9.60 -21.26 -24.38
C ARG A 269 -8.46 -20.25 -24.40
N ASP A 270 -8.27 -19.53 -25.48
CA ASP A 270 -7.21 -18.52 -25.60
C ASP A 270 -7.50 -17.31 -24.73
N VAL A 271 -8.77 -16.88 -24.65
CA VAL A 271 -9.21 -15.81 -23.73
C VAL A 271 -9.04 -16.25 -22.27
N VAL A 272 -9.48 -17.45 -21.89
CA VAL A 272 -9.32 -17.98 -20.53
C VAL A 272 -7.85 -18.21 -20.17
N ARG A 273 -7.04 -18.65 -21.12
CA ARG A 273 -5.59 -18.82 -20.93
C ARG A 273 -4.86 -17.48 -20.78
N GLY A 274 -5.29 -16.45 -21.53
CA GLY A 274 -4.73 -15.09 -21.41
C GLY A 274 -4.94 -14.44 -20.03
N TYR A 275 -5.92 -14.94 -19.25
CA TYR A 275 -6.30 -14.40 -17.94
C TYR A 275 -5.75 -15.20 -16.73
N ARG A 276 -5.14 -16.36 -16.94
CA ARG A 276 -4.46 -17.09 -15.87
C ARG A 276 -3.04 -16.54 -15.73
N GLU A 277 -2.72 -16.01 -14.57
CA GLU A 277 -1.33 -15.82 -14.15
C GLU A 277 -0.60 -17.15 -14.32
N VAL A 278 0.32 -17.18 -15.25
CA VAL A 278 1.11 -18.38 -15.55
C VAL A 278 2.28 -18.40 -14.61
N ASP A 279 2.30 -19.35 -13.66
CA ASP A 279 3.44 -19.58 -12.78
C ASP A 279 4.56 -20.28 -13.57
N LEU A 280 5.71 -19.62 -13.68
CA LEU A 280 6.86 -20.14 -14.43
C LEU A 280 7.35 -21.50 -13.90
N GLU A 281 7.31 -21.71 -12.59
CA GLU A 281 7.75 -22.96 -11.98
C GLU A 281 6.83 -24.12 -12.37
N VAL A 282 5.52 -23.87 -12.35
CA VAL A 282 4.49 -24.85 -12.79
C VAL A 282 4.65 -25.16 -14.28
N GLU A 283 4.93 -24.17 -15.13
CA GLU A 283 5.13 -24.38 -16.57
C GLU A 283 6.42 -25.15 -16.88
N LEU A 284 7.52 -24.87 -16.17
CA LEU A 284 8.77 -25.63 -16.29
C LEU A 284 8.58 -27.11 -15.91
N ALA A 285 7.87 -27.36 -14.80
CA ALA A 285 7.55 -28.72 -14.36
C ALA A 285 6.61 -29.43 -15.36
N GLY A 286 5.58 -28.74 -15.85
CA GLY A 286 4.66 -29.24 -16.88
C GLY A 286 5.36 -29.55 -18.20
N ALA A 287 6.21 -28.66 -18.69
CA ALA A 287 7.00 -28.84 -19.90
C ALA A 287 7.88 -30.09 -19.80
N ARG A 288 8.58 -30.28 -18.70
CA ARG A 288 9.39 -31.48 -18.44
C ARG A 288 8.56 -32.75 -18.49
N GLY A 289 7.37 -32.76 -17.86
CA GLY A 289 6.48 -33.90 -17.81
C GLY A 289 5.97 -34.28 -19.21
N VAL A 290 5.50 -33.30 -19.98
CA VAL A 290 4.92 -33.51 -21.34
C VAL A 290 6.00 -33.94 -22.32
N LEU A 291 7.18 -33.32 -22.32
CA LEU A 291 8.31 -33.69 -23.16
C LEU A 291 8.80 -35.13 -22.85
N SER A 292 8.91 -35.48 -21.58
CA SER A 292 9.28 -36.80 -21.13
C SER A 292 8.25 -37.86 -21.58
N ALA A 293 6.95 -37.55 -21.50
CA ALA A 293 5.88 -38.44 -21.99
C ALA A 293 5.92 -38.65 -23.51
N ALA A 294 6.44 -37.64 -24.25
CA ALA A 294 6.69 -37.73 -25.70
C ALA A 294 8.01 -38.43 -26.06
N GLY A 295 8.78 -38.92 -25.08
CA GLY A 295 10.07 -39.59 -25.31
C GLY A 295 11.24 -38.65 -25.55
N ILE A 296 11.07 -37.35 -25.25
CA ILE A 296 12.07 -36.32 -25.43
C ILE A 296 12.80 -36.08 -24.09
N VAL A 297 14.14 -36.08 -24.09
CA VAL A 297 14.95 -35.79 -22.90
C VAL A 297 14.92 -34.30 -22.65
N ALA A 298 14.25 -33.89 -21.57
CA ALA A 298 14.14 -32.48 -21.14
C ALA A 298 15.06 -32.17 -19.98
N GLU A 299 15.99 -31.23 -20.15
CA GLU A 299 16.86 -30.71 -19.11
C GLU A 299 16.43 -29.30 -18.74
N VAL A 300 16.06 -29.08 -17.46
CA VAL A 300 15.64 -27.78 -16.94
C VAL A 300 16.66 -27.33 -15.89
N THR A 301 17.25 -26.15 -16.10
CA THR A 301 18.28 -25.57 -15.20
C THR A 301 17.90 -24.15 -14.81
N GLY A 302 18.29 -23.75 -13.58
CA GLY A 302 18.00 -22.43 -13.02
C GLY A 302 16.81 -22.42 -12.08
N GLY A 303 16.50 -21.26 -11.50
CA GLY A 303 15.44 -21.07 -10.52
C GLY A 303 14.58 -19.85 -10.84
N THR A 304 13.35 -19.85 -10.32
CA THR A 304 12.34 -18.79 -10.52
C THR A 304 12.22 -17.88 -9.30
N ALA A 305 12.93 -18.21 -8.20
CA ALA A 305 12.84 -17.52 -6.92
C ALA A 305 13.27 -16.05 -7.04
N GLY A 306 12.40 -15.14 -6.56
CA GLY A 306 12.64 -13.70 -6.55
C GLY A 306 12.26 -12.95 -7.83
N LEU A 307 11.70 -13.62 -8.84
CA LEU A 307 11.14 -12.96 -10.02
C LEU A 307 9.76 -12.34 -9.69
N PRO A 308 9.47 -11.12 -10.16
CA PRO A 308 8.14 -10.53 -10.09
C PRO A 308 7.09 -11.41 -10.80
N ALA A 309 5.84 -11.41 -10.31
CA ALA A 309 4.76 -12.24 -10.85
C ALA A 309 4.50 -12.00 -12.36
N GLU A 310 4.55 -10.75 -12.80
CA GLU A 310 4.38 -10.36 -14.20
C GLU A 310 5.48 -10.93 -15.10
N VAL A 311 6.74 -10.93 -14.61
CA VAL A 311 7.88 -11.52 -15.33
C VAL A 311 7.77 -13.05 -15.39
N GLN A 312 7.37 -13.68 -14.27
CA GLN A 312 7.12 -15.14 -14.25
C GLN A 312 6.05 -15.53 -15.25
N SER A 313 4.95 -14.77 -15.30
CA SER A 313 3.85 -15.02 -16.24
C SER A 313 4.31 -14.89 -17.69
N ALA A 314 5.03 -13.82 -18.04
CA ALA A 314 5.53 -13.62 -19.40
C ALA A 314 6.51 -14.73 -19.85
N LEU A 315 7.45 -15.13 -18.98
CA LEU A 315 8.40 -16.21 -19.26
C LEU A 315 7.74 -17.59 -19.30
N GLY A 316 6.72 -17.85 -18.47
CA GLY A 316 5.94 -19.07 -18.47
C GLY A 316 5.22 -19.29 -19.82
N TRP A 317 4.71 -18.22 -20.43
CA TRP A 317 4.15 -18.27 -21.78
C TRP A 317 5.21 -18.68 -22.83
N VAL A 318 6.44 -18.18 -22.71
CA VAL A 318 7.53 -18.58 -23.61
C VAL A 318 7.82 -20.07 -23.50
N VAL A 319 7.90 -20.61 -22.26
CA VAL A 319 8.11 -22.06 -22.02
C VAL A 319 7.00 -22.88 -22.63
N ARG A 320 5.75 -22.50 -22.42
CA ARG A 320 4.57 -23.20 -22.94
C ARG A 320 4.55 -23.24 -24.48
N GLU A 321 4.73 -22.08 -25.10
CA GLU A 321 4.70 -21.99 -26.57
C GLU A 321 5.91 -22.71 -27.19
N ALA A 322 7.10 -22.57 -26.60
CA ALA A 322 8.29 -23.28 -27.06
C ALA A 322 8.10 -24.83 -26.97
N THR A 323 7.52 -25.30 -25.84
CA THR A 323 7.19 -26.72 -25.64
C THR A 323 6.18 -27.21 -26.69
N THR A 324 5.15 -26.41 -26.96
CA THR A 324 4.14 -26.73 -27.99
C THR A 324 4.76 -26.79 -29.38
N ASN A 325 5.67 -25.85 -29.67
CA ASN A 325 6.36 -25.79 -30.97
C ASN A 325 7.29 -27.00 -31.16
N VAL A 326 8.00 -27.44 -30.14
CA VAL A 326 8.83 -28.64 -30.16
C VAL A 326 7.97 -29.87 -30.48
N LEU A 327 6.82 -30.03 -29.83
CA LEU A 327 5.93 -31.16 -30.01
C LEU A 327 5.22 -31.17 -31.41
N ARG A 328 4.99 -29.98 -31.97
CA ARG A 328 4.24 -29.83 -33.24
C ARG A 328 5.15 -29.88 -34.47
N HIS A 329 6.38 -29.34 -34.36
CA HIS A 329 7.21 -29.06 -35.53
C HIS A 329 8.59 -29.73 -35.49
N GLY A 330 8.94 -30.44 -34.40
CA GLY A 330 10.26 -31.01 -34.22
C GLY A 330 10.29 -32.52 -34.16
N ASP A 331 11.35 -33.11 -34.73
CA ASP A 331 11.78 -34.49 -34.45
C ASP A 331 12.88 -34.42 -33.35
N ALA A 332 12.61 -33.62 -32.32
CA ALA A 332 13.55 -33.34 -31.25
C ALA A 332 13.73 -34.56 -30.35
N LYS A 333 14.97 -34.90 -30.02
CA LYS A 333 15.33 -35.91 -29.02
C LYS A 333 15.72 -35.31 -27.71
N ARG A 334 16.15 -34.04 -27.73
CA ARG A 334 16.57 -33.28 -26.54
C ARG A 334 16.06 -31.86 -26.55
N VAL A 335 15.62 -31.40 -25.39
CA VAL A 335 15.25 -30.01 -25.13
C VAL A 335 15.98 -29.55 -23.85
N ALA A 336 16.65 -28.40 -23.93
CA ALA A 336 17.27 -27.73 -22.80
C ALA A 336 16.56 -26.42 -22.50
N VAL A 337 16.11 -26.25 -21.26
CA VAL A 337 15.52 -25.01 -20.76
C VAL A 337 16.42 -24.44 -19.66
N ALA A 338 16.87 -23.21 -19.82
CA ALA A 338 17.72 -22.54 -18.82
C ALA A 338 17.15 -21.19 -18.43
N VAL A 339 17.00 -20.95 -17.11
CA VAL A 339 16.64 -19.65 -16.53
C VAL A 339 17.88 -19.09 -15.81
N ARG A 340 18.36 -17.94 -16.24
CA ARG A 340 19.55 -17.28 -15.67
C ARG A 340 19.20 -15.87 -15.24
N MET A 341 19.56 -15.52 -14.02
CA MET A 341 19.44 -14.15 -13.51
C MET A 341 20.84 -13.57 -13.38
N SER A 342 21.11 -12.44 -14.02
CA SER A 342 22.38 -11.70 -13.89
C SER A 342 22.18 -10.22 -14.11
N GLU A 343 22.87 -9.38 -13.35
CA GLU A 343 23.01 -7.93 -13.53
C GLU A 343 21.71 -7.16 -13.84
N GLY A 344 20.61 -7.45 -13.08
CA GLY A 344 19.35 -6.74 -13.24
C GLY A 344 18.50 -7.19 -14.41
N ARG A 345 18.72 -8.40 -14.93
CA ARG A 345 17.90 -9.04 -15.97
C ARG A 345 17.73 -10.53 -15.71
N VAL A 346 16.67 -11.10 -16.26
CA VAL A 346 16.47 -12.54 -16.38
C VAL A 346 16.49 -12.95 -17.84
N VAL A 347 17.15 -14.04 -18.13
CA VAL A 347 17.25 -14.63 -19.48
C VAL A 347 16.72 -16.08 -19.41
N LEU A 348 15.65 -16.33 -20.16
CA LEU A 348 15.13 -17.68 -20.41
C LEU A 348 15.60 -18.12 -21.79
N THR A 349 16.22 -19.29 -21.85
CA THR A 349 16.65 -19.91 -23.10
C THR A 349 16.02 -21.30 -23.23
N VAL A 350 15.40 -21.57 -24.38
CA VAL A 350 14.88 -22.90 -24.75
C VAL A 350 15.59 -23.33 -26.02
N GLU A 351 16.29 -24.45 -25.97
CA GLU A 351 16.97 -25.04 -27.11
C GLU A 351 16.40 -26.45 -27.41
N ASN A 352 16.21 -26.76 -28.66
CA ASN A 352 15.87 -28.12 -29.10
C ASN A 352 16.70 -28.56 -30.30
N ASP A 353 17.01 -29.83 -30.37
CA ASP A 353 17.57 -30.49 -31.55
C ASP A 353 16.42 -30.95 -32.50
N GLY A 354 16.75 -31.47 -33.69
CA GLY A 354 15.75 -32.06 -34.61
C GLY A 354 15.03 -31.09 -35.54
N VAL A 355 15.61 -29.92 -35.82
CA VAL A 355 15.06 -28.98 -36.82
C VAL A 355 15.42 -29.48 -38.23
N LEU A 356 14.39 -29.84 -39.02
CA LEU A 356 14.56 -30.22 -40.42
C LEU A 356 15.11 -29.05 -41.26
N GLU A 357 16.11 -29.32 -42.13
CA GLU A 357 16.65 -28.30 -43.04
C GLU A 357 15.52 -27.83 -44.00
N GLY A 358 15.19 -26.53 -43.91
CA GLY A 358 14.18 -25.89 -44.78
C GLY A 358 12.97 -25.27 -44.04
N THR A 359 12.83 -25.42 -42.74
CA THR A 359 11.70 -24.85 -41.94
C THR A 359 12.11 -23.66 -41.08
N GLY A 360 13.27 -23.01 -41.34
CA GLY A 360 13.61 -21.72 -40.71
C GLY A 360 12.74 -20.60 -41.27
N PRO A 361 12.37 -19.58 -40.47
CA PRO A 361 11.74 -18.40 -41.01
C PRO A 361 12.71 -17.73 -41.98
N SER A 362 12.40 -17.79 -43.29
CA SER A 362 13.07 -17.04 -44.33
C SER A 362 12.96 -15.57 -44.01
N ALA A 363 14.09 -14.83 -44.05
CA ALA A 363 14.16 -13.38 -43.93
C ALA A 363 13.62 -12.67 -45.18
N ASP A 364 12.65 -13.23 -45.87
CA ASP A 364 12.01 -12.61 -47.04
C ASP A 364 10.69 -11.94 -46.61
N ALA A 365 10.71 -10.62 -46.67
CA ALA A 365 9.64 -9.71 -46.30
C ALA A 365 8.42 -9.68 -47.21
N ASP A 366 8.28 -10.64 -48.19
CA ASP A 366 7.24 -10.57 -49.25
C ASP A 366 6.45 -11.88 -49.44
N ALA A 367 6.32 -12.76 -48.44
CA ALA A 367 5.43 -13.92 -48.58
C ALA A 367 4.03 -13.64 -47.96
N PRO A 368 2.90 -13.97 -48.63
CA PRO A 368 1.56 -13.69 -48.13
C PRO A 368 1.28 -14.44 -46.82
N ALA A 369 0.62 -13.75 -45.89
CA ALA A 369 0.25 -14.21 -44.55
C ALA A 369 -0.55 -15.51 -44.58
N GLY A 370 0.12 -16.63 -44.33
CA GLY A 370 -0.45 -17.99 -44.28
C GLY A 370 0.25 -18.84 -43.24
N THR A 371 -0.35 -19.02 -42.07
CA THR A 371 -0.34 -20.18 -41.14
C THR A 371 0.92 -20.56 -40.35
N GLY A 372 1.98 -19.72 -40.22
CA GLY A 372 3.20 -20.15 -39.48
C GLY A 372 3.73 -19.25 -38.41
N GLY A 373 3.26 -18.00 -38.27
CA GLY A 373 3.96 -16.94 -37.46
C GLY A 373 3.24 -16.39 -36.25
N SER A 374 2.03 -16.80 -35.91
CA SER A 374 1.22 -16.14 -34.88
C SER A 374 1.72 -16.33 -33.43
N GLY A 375 2.31 -17.48 -33.10
CA GLY A 375 2.78 -17.80 -31.75
C GLY A 375 3.96 -16.91 -31.28
N LEU A 376 5.00 -16.79 -32.10
CA LEU A 376 6.17 -15.95 -31.78
C LEU A 376 5.85 -14.45 -31.78
N ALA A 377 4.91 -14.01 -32.65
CA ALA A 377 4.44 -12.62 -32.65
C ALA A 377 3.68 -12.28 -31.36
N GLY A 378 2.77 -13.16 -30.91
CA GLY A 378 2.05 -13.01 -29.66
C GLY A 378 2.96 -13.05 -28.42
N LEU A 379 4.06 -13.83 -28.47
CA LEU A 379 5.06 -13.81 -27.39
C LEU A 379 5.83 -12.49 -27.32
N ARG A 380 6.19 -11.89 -28.45
CA ARG A 380 6.85 -10.56 -28.48
C ARG A 380 5.96 -9.48 -27.90
N GLU A 381 4.68 -9.49 -28.24
CA GLU A 381 3.70 -8.54 -27.68
C GLU A 381 3.56 -8.71 -26.16
N ARG A 382 3.50 -9.93 -25.64
CA ARG A 382 3.41 -10.18 -24.19
C ARG A 382 4.68 -9.77 -23.44
N LEU A 383 5.86 -10.03 -24.01
CA LEU A 383 7.12 -9.63 -23.41
C LEU A 383 7.31 -8.11 -23.42
N SER A 384 6.77 -7.38 -24.41
CA SER A 384 6.86 -5.92 -24.46
C SER A 384 6.16 -5.24 -23.27
N VAL A 385 5.15 -5.88 -22.65
CA VAL A 385 4.47 -5.36 -21.43
C VAL A 385 5.42 -5.28 -20.22
N VAL A 386 6.45 -6.14 -20.21
CA VAL A 386 7.48 -6.20 -19.15
C VAL A 386 8.84 -5.71 -19.65
N ASP A 387 8.86 -4.87 -20.69
CA ASP A 387 10.05 -4.35 -21.34
C ASP A 387 11.03 -5.44 -21.82
N GLY A 388 10.50 -6.65 -22.09
CA GLY A 388 11.25 -7.81 -22.50
C GLY A 388 11.40 -7.93 -24.02
N THR A 389 12.42 -8.69 -24.45
CA THR A 389 12.71 -9.00 -25.84
C THR A 389 12.65 -10.52 -26.12
N LEU A 390 12.35 -10.91 -27.37
CA LEU A 390 12.32 -12.29 -27.81
C LEU A 390 13.12 -12.46 -29.11
N GLU A 391 14.14 -13.31 -29.06
CA GLU A 391 14.88 -13.78 -30.21
C GLU A 391 14.60 -15.27 -30.44
N ALA A 392 14.39 -15.65 -31.69
CA ALA A 392 14.17 -17.05 -32.04
C ALA A 392 14.82 -17.35 -33.39
N GLY A 393 15.57 -18.43 -33.47
CA GLY A 393 16.25 -18.81 -34.70
C GLY A 393 17.11 -20.06 -34.57
N THR A 394 17.64 -20.52 -35.71
CA THR A 394 18.56 -21.66 -35.80
C THR A 394 19.97 -21.17 -35.43
N VAL A 395 20.56 -21.72 -34.38
CA VAL A 395 21.88 -21.32 -33.86
C VAL A 395 23.01 -22.10 -34.49
N ARG A 396 22.74 -23.37 -34.82
CA ARG A 396 23.64 -24.31 -35.51
C ARG A 396 22.80 -25.37 -36.21
N LYS A 397 23.44 -26.10 -37.14
CA LYS A 397 22.76 -27.13 -37.93
C LYS A 397 21.93 -28.08 -37.04
N GLY A 398 20.62 -28.11 -37.26
CA GLY A 398 19.69 -28.94 -36.49
C GLY A 398 19.30 -28.47 -35.09
N VAL A 399 19.72 -27.26 -34.66
CA VAL A 399 19.39 -26.70 -33.30
C VAL A 399 18.68 -25.37 -33.43
N PHE A 400 17.47 -25.31 -32.90
CA PHE A 400 16.68 -24.09 -32.76
C PHE A 400 16.75 -23.57 -31.34
N ARG A 401 16.85 -22.26 -31.19
CA ARG A 401 16.89 -21.57 -29.89
C ARG A 401 15.88 -20.45 -29.87
N VAL A 402 15.15 -20.37 -28.75
CA VAL A 402 14.33 -19.24 -28.34
C VAL A 402 14.97 -18.63 -27.11
N THR A 403 15.23 -17.33 -27.14
CA THR A 403 15.78 -16.56 -26.00
C THR A 403 14.84 -15.43 -25.69
N ALA A 404 14.36 -15.37 -24.45
CA ALA A 404 13.60 -14.25 -23.90
C ALA A 404 14.42 -13.56 -22.83
N GLU A 405 14.57 -12.24 -22.92
CA GLU A 405 15.29 -11.41 -21.96
C GLU A 405 14.34 -10.36 -21.39
N VAL A 406 14.28 -10.23 -20.05
CA VAL A 406 13.43 -9.28 -19.34
C VAL A 406 14.28 -8.52 -18.32
N PRO A 407 14.25 -7.17 -18.32
CA PRO A 407 14.91 -6.37 -17.29
C PRO A 407 14.23 -6.56 -15.95
N LEU A 408 15.01 -6.67 -14.88
CA LEU A 408 14.51 -6.73 -13.52
C LEU A 408 14.72 -5.36 -12.85
N PRO A 409 13.74 -4.86 -12.08
CA PRO A 409 13.94 -3.68 -11.28
C PRO A 409 15.14 -3.88 -10.34
N PRO A 410 15.92 -2.85 -10.04
CA PRO A 410 17.10 -2.97 -9.19
C PRO A 410 16.69 -3.60 -7.84
N HIS A 411 17.22 -4.78 -7.57
CA HIS A 411 16.98 -5.49 -6.31
C HIS A 411 17.53 -4.64 -5.17
N THR A 412 16.67 -4.11 -4.30
CA THR A 412 17.06 -3.78 -2.95
C THR A 412 17.28 -5.12 -2.23
N PRO A 413 18.50 -5.52 -1.86
CA PRO A 413 18.72 -6.82 -1.27
C PRO A 413 17.90 -6.95 0.01
N ALA A 414 16.94 -7.88 0.02
CA ALA A 414 16.28 -8.31 1.23
C ALA A 414 17.38 -8.80 2.19
N ALA A 415 17.44 -8.17 3.38
CA ALA A 415 18.40 -8.51 4.41
C ALA A 415 18.35 -10.04 4.67
N ARG A 416 19.46 -10.73 4.43
CA ARG A 416 19.67 -12.10 4.87
C ARG A 416 19.27 -12.21 6.34
N GLU A 417 18.21 -12.94 6.61
CA GLU A 417 17.92 -13.48 7.92
C GLU A 417 19.06 -14.42 8.27
N VAL A 418 19.98 -13.94 9.12
CA VAL A 418 20.91 -14.82 9.83
C VAL A 418 20.08 -15.36 11.00
N ALA A 419 19.67 -16.61 10.91
CA ALA A 419 19.15 -17.38 12.02
C ALA A 419 20.20 -17.52 13.15
N PRO A 420 19.79 -17.69 14.42
CA PRO A 420 20.60 -17.58 15.62
C PRO A 420 21.68 -18.65 15.78
#